data_7b3073f997dcca479d58e54df29b6e8d
#
_entry.id   7b3073f997dcca479d58e54df29b6e8d
#
_cell.length_a   1.000
_cell.length_b   1.000
_cell.length_c   1.000
_cell.angle_alpha   90.00
_cell.angle_beta   90.00
_cell.angle_gamma   90.00
#
_symmetry.space_group_name_H-M   'P 1'
#
loop_
_entity.id
_entity.type
_entity.pdbx_description
1 polymer ?
#
loop_
_entity_poly.entity_id
_entity_poly.type
_entity_poly.pdbx_seq_one_letter_code
_entity_poly.pdbx_strand_id
1 'polypeptide(L)' 'MKSMTRQQLAARAGVTTQTLKNWMEPHLEQLYALGMPTGKGAIPPKAINYLIEKLDIDI' A
#
# COMPACT_ATOMS: atom_id res chain seq x y z
N MET A 1 5.21 -10.35 -7.93
CA MET A 1 4.96 -9.96 -6.54
C MET A 1 3.55 -10.36 -6.14
N LYS A 2 3.38 -10.87 -4.94
CA LYS A 2 2.06 -11.25 -4.45
C LYS A 2 1.35 -10.06 -3.83
N SER A 3 0.02 -10.07 -3.88
CA SER A 3 -0.75 -9.08 -3.13
C SER A 3 -0.54 -9.28 -1.63
N MET A 4 -0.69 -8.21 -0.87
CA MET A 4 -0.56 -8.28 0.58
C MET A 4 -1.53 -7.29 1.22
N THR A 5 -1.89 -7.56 2.48
CA THR A 5 -2.77 -6.66 3.23
C THR A 5 -2.02 -5.40 3.64
N ARG A 6 -2.78 -4.38 4.03
CA ARG A 6 -2.19 -3.15 4.55
C ARG A 6 -1.31 -3.43 5.76
N GLN A 7 -1.76 -4.35 6.62
CA GLN A 7 -1.01 -4.75 7.81
C GLN A 7 0.33 -5.40 7.42
N GLN A 8 0.30 -6.29 6.44
CA GLN A 8 1.52 -6.94 5.96
C GLN A 8 2.47 -5.93 5.33
N LEU A 9 1.96 -5.01 4.54
CA LEU A 9 2.78 -3.99 3.91
C LEU A 9 3.39 -3.06 4.95
N ALA A 10 2.62 -2.67 5.96
CA ALA A 10 3.12 -1.82 7.05
C ALA A 10 4.25 -2.52 7.79
N ALA A 11 4.10 -3.82 8.06
CA ALA A 11 5.14 -4.59 8.73
C ALA A 11 6.41 -4.63 7.88
N ARG A 12 6.27 -4.78 6.57
CA ARG A 12 7.42 -4.77 5.66
C ARG A 12 8.10 -3.42 5.61
N ALA A 13 7.33 -2.35 5.68
CA ALA A 13 7.86 -0.99 5.70
C ALA A 13 8.43 -0.59 7.06
N GLY A 14 8.17 -1.37 8.10
CA GLY A 14 8.66 -1.08 9.43
C GLY A 14 7.87 0.01 10.13
N VAL A 15 6.60 0.17 9.78
CA VAL A 15 5.72 1.20 10.36
C VAL A 15 4.41 0.57 10.81
N THR A 16 3.61 1.34 11.55
CA THR A 16 2.27 0.90 11.93
C THR A 16 1.32 1.02 10.74
N THR A 17 0.20 0.30 10.80
CA THR A 17 -0.83 0.39 9.78
C THR A 17 -1.35 1.82 9.65
N GLN A 18 -1.48 2.51 10.77
CA GLN A 18 -1.95 3.90 10.78
C GLN A 18 -0.97 4.82 10.04
N THR A 19 0.32 4.65 10.28
CA THR A 19 1.33 5.45 9.60
C THR A 19 1.32 5.17 8.10
N LEU A 20 1.22 3.91 7.73
CA LEU A 20 1.13 3.53 6.31
C LEU A 20 -0.10 4.17 5.67
N LYS A 21 -1.24 4.12 6.35
CA LYS A 21 -2.48 4.72 5.86
C LYS A 21 -2.31 6.22 5.62
N ASN A 22 -1.65 6.91 6.55
CA ASN A 22 -1.38 8.34 6.40
C ASN A 22 -0.51 8.62 5.18
N TRP A 23 0.49 7.78 4.94
CA TRP A 23 1.36 7.90 3.78
C TRP A 23 0.61 7.68 2.47
N MET A 24 -0.36 6.75 2.48
CA MET A 24 -1.12 6.41 1.29
C MET A 24 -2.17 7.45 0.93
N GLU A 25 -2.59 8.26 1.89
CA GLU A 25 -3.72 9.18 1.70
C GLU A 25 -3.59 10.09 0.49
N PRO A 26 -2.46 10.77 0.26
CA PRO A 26 -2.33 11.61 -0.93
C PRO A 26 -2.27 10.83 -2.24
N HIS A 27 -2.15 9.50 -2.18
CA HIS A 27 -2.07 8.65 -3.36
C HIS A 27 -3.29 7.75 -3.55
N LEU A 28 -4.33 7.93 -2.73
CA LEU A 28 -5.48 7.02 -2.74
C LEU A 28 -6.15 6.93 -4.11
N GLU A 29 -6.36 8.05 -4.78
CA GLU A 29 -6.97 8.06 -6.10
C GLU A 29 -6.18 7.21 -7.09
N GLN A 30 -4.88 7.36 -7.09
CA GLN A 30 -4.00 6.57 -7.97
C GLN A 30 -4.07 5.09 -7.62
N LEU A 31 -4.08 4.78 -6.33
CA LEU A 31 -4.15 3.40 -5.87
C LEU A 31 -5.46 2.74 -6.26
N TYR A 32 -6.57 3.45 -6.16
CA TYR A 32 -7.87 2.93 -6.57
C TYR A 32 -7.91 2.70 -8.09
N ALA A 33 -7.29 3.58 -8.85
CA ALA A 33 -7.18 3.41 -10.29
C ALA A 33 -6.36 2.17 -10.66
N LEU A 34 -5.45 1.75 -9.77
CA LEU A 34 -4.65 0.54 -9.95
C LEU A 34 -5.37 -0.73 -9.48
N GLY A 35 -6.60 -0.59 -8.99
CA GLY A 35 -7.39 -1.73 -8.57
C GLY A 35 -7.37 -2.02 -7.08
N MET A 36 -6.84 -1.11 -6.26
CA MET A 36 -6.83 -1.31 -4.82
C MET A 36 -8.26 -1.21 -4.26
N PRO A 37 -8.70 -2.17 -3.42
CA PRO A 37 -10.05 -2.09 -2.84
C PRO A 37 -10.16 -0.93 -1.86
N THR A 38 -11.37 -0.36 -1.77
CA THR A 38 -11.64 0.78 -0.89
C THR A 38 -11.83 0.37 0.57
N GLY A 39 -12.03 -0.90 0.83
CA GLY A 39 -12.23 -1.42 2.17
C GLY A 39 -11.16 -2.41 2.57
N LYS A 40 -11.58 -3.42 3.31
CA LYS A 40 -10.68 -4.52 3.68
C LYS A 40 -10.38 -5.36 2.45
N GLY A 41 -9.15 -5.80 2.34
CA GLY A 41 -8.74 -6.64 1.22
C GLY A 41 -7.27 -6.49 0.96
N ALA A 42 -6.73 -7.41 0.16
CA ALA A 42 -5.33 -7.39 -0.19
C ALA A 42 -5.06 -6.29 -1.22
N ILE A 43 -3.94 -5.62 -1.05
CA ILE A 43 -3.48 -4.63 -2.01
C ILE A 43 -2.90 -5.37 -3.21
N PRO A 44 -3.35 -5.08 -4.44
CA PRO A 44 -2.82 -5.79 -5.61
C PRO A 44 -1.36 -5.44 -5.88
N PRO A 45 -0.63 -6.31 -6.59
CA PRO A 45 0.80 -6.08 -6.85
C PRO A 45 1.08 -4.75 -7.54
N LYS A 46 0.21 -4.29 -8.42
CA LYS A 46 0.39 -3.01 -9.10
C LYS A 46 0.40 -1.85 -8.12
N ALA A 47 -0.52 -1.86 -7.16
CA ALA A 47 -0.59 -0.83 -6.13
C ALA A 47 0.61 -0.93 -5.19
N ILE A 48 1.04 -2.15 -4.85
CA ILE A 48 2.21 -2.36 -4.02
C ILE A 48 3.46 -1.79 -4.69
N ASN A 49 3.66 -2.08 -5.96
CA ASN A 49 4.79 -1.53 -6.71
C ASN A 49 4.76 0.00 -6.74
N TYR A 50 3.57 0.57 -6.93
CA TYR A 50 3.40 2.01 -6.89
C TYR A 50 3.84 2.59 -5.55
N LEU A 51 3.39 1.97 -4.45
CA LEU A 51 3.72 2.43 -3.10
C LEU A 51 5.21 2.29 -2.80
N ILE A 52 5.81 1.18 -3.20
CA ILE A 52 7.25 0.97 -3.02
C ILE A 52 8.02 2.08 -3.71
N GLU A 53 7.65 2.42 -4.92
CA GLU A 53 8.34 3.44 -5.70
C GLU A 53 8.09 4.85 -5.15
N LYS A 54 6.85 5.17 -4.82
CA LYS A 54 6.49 6.53 -4.39
C LYS A 54 6.84 6.83 -2.95
N LEU A 55 6.76 5.82 -2.08
CA LEU A 55 7.06 5.98 -0.66
C LEU A 55 8.46 5.50 -0.29
N ASP A 56 9.21 5.04 -1.29
CA ASP A 56 10.57 4.55 -1.09
C ASP A 56 10.63 3.46 -0.01
N ILE A 57 9.66 2.55 -0.07
CA ILE A 57 9.57 1.44 0.86
C ILE A 57 10.58 0.37 0.47
N ASP A 58 11.42 -0.01 1.39
CA ASP A 58 12.43 -1.05 1.19
C ASP A 58 11.86 -2.40 1.65
N ILE A 59 11.49 -3.22 0.69
CA ILE A 59 10.92 -4.53 0.96
C ILE A 59 11.90 -5.63 0.57
#